data_41ed6818e5e1a826f46ee0ec95313879
#
_entry.id   41ed6818e5e1a826f46ee0ec95313879
#
_cell.length_a   1.000
_cell.length_b   1.000
_cell.length_c   1.000
_cell.angle_alpha   90.00
_cell.angle_beta   90.00
_cell.angle_gamma   90.00
#
_symmetry.space_group_name_H-M   'P 1'
#
loop_
_entity.id
_entity.type
_entity.pdbx_description
1 polymer ?
#
loop_
_entity_poly.entity_id
_entity_poly.type
_entity_poly.pdbx_seq_one_letter_code
_entity_poly.pdbx_strand_id
1 'polypeptide(L)'
;QVGSNPQELLAENTYNELSQLINKKTGNNLQSIDYTYNIRGWMTKVNDPANLQNKLFAYELRYSNPNNQFSGSARYNGNISQMSWITQNDAVLRNYSYEYDALNRLKEGRFWDAMNLERGEYHELLTYDLNGNIKTLLRRGRQLPGYTPPEVMDNLEYHYENGEQSN
;
A
#
# COMPACT_ATOMS: atom_id res chain seq x y z
N GLN A 1 14.08 26.75 -24.15
CA GLN A 1 14.65 27.78 -23.29
C GLN A 1 13.82 29.07 -23.49
N VAL A 2 13.28 29.64 -22.42
CA VAL A 2 12.55 30.90 -22.45
C VAL A 2 13.45 31.98 -21.83
N GLY A 3 13.94 32.90 -22.68
CA GLY A 3 14.83 33.96 -22.27
C GLY A 3 16.27 33.53 -21.96
N SER A 4 16.99 34.30 -21.14
CA SER A 4 18.38 34.03 -20.70
C SER A 4 18.53 33.17 -19.47
N ASN A 5 17.44 32.58 -18.96
CA ASN A 5 17.49 31.72 -17.80
C ASN A 5 18.22 30.39 -18.11
N PRO A 6 18.99 29.82 -17.16
CA PRO A 6 19.61 28.52 -17.34
C PRO A 6 18.56 27.44 -17.57
N GLN A 7 18.96 26.38 -18.26
CA GLN A 7 18.12 25.22 -18.48
C GLN A 7 17.82 24.54 -17.15
N GLU A 8 16.55 24.25 -16.87
CA GLU A 8 16.12 23.48 -15.71
C GLU A 8 15.82 22.04 -16.10
N LEU A 9 16.38 21.08 -15.34
CA LEU A 9 16.08 19.68 -15.48
C LEU A 9 14.80 19.35 -14.70
N LEU A 10 13.68 19.22 -15.40
CA LEU A 10 12.39 18.91 -14.77
C LEU A 10 12.31 17.45 -14.29
N ALA A 11 12.77 16.52 -15.14
CA ALA A 11 12.82 15.10 -14.82
C ALA A 11 13.91 14.38 -15.64
N GLU A 12 14.58 13.42 -15.01
CA GLU A 12 15.50 12.47 -15.63
C GLU A 12 15.10 11.06 -15.20
N ASN A 13 14.90 10.17 -16.17
CA ASN A 13 14.51 8.78 -15.93
C ASN A 13 15.62 7.84 -16.36
N THR A 14 15.93 6.85 -15.54
CA THR A 14 16.86 5.75 -15.83
C THR A 14 16.11 4.44 -15.86
N TYR A 15 16.37 3.65 -16.89
CA TYR A 15 15.73 2.35 -17.11
C TYR A 15 16.77 1.23 -17.07
N ASN A 16 16.35 0.02 -16.65
CA ASN A 16 17.17 -1.18 -16.78
C ASN A 16 17.04 -1.82 -18.18
N GLU A 17 17.74 -2.92 -18.39
CA GLU A 17 17.73 -3.68 -19.66
C GLU A 17 16.34 -4.22 -20.05
N LEU A 18 15.44 -4.36 -19.08
CA LEU A 18 14.05 -4.79 -19.28
C LEU A 18 13.09 -3.61 -19.49
N SER A 19 13.63 -2.40 -19.72
CA SER A 19 12.86 -1.16 -19.88
C SER A 19 12.01 -0.78 -18.65
N GLN A 20 12.37 -1.26 -17.47
CA GLN A 20 11.73 -0.87 -16.22
C GLN A 20 12.41 0.37 -15.66
N LEU A 21 11.61 1.35 -15.19
CA LEU A 21 12.11 2.56 -14.56
C LEU A 21 12.76 2.22 -13.21
N ILE A 22 14.08 2.40 -13.09
CA ILE A 22 14.82 2.09 -11.86
C ILE A 22 15.20 3.33 -11.05
N ASN A 23 15.26 4.50 -11.68
CA ASN A 23 15.48 5.77 -10.99
C ASN A 23 14.78 6.92 -11.72
N LYS A 24 14.22 7.85 -10.94
CA LYS A 24 13.66 9.11 -11.43
C LYS A 24 14.20 10.25 -10.58
N LYS A 25 14.86 11.21 -11.22
CA LYS A 25 15.24 12.47 -10.59
C LYS A 25 14.29 13.58 -11.02
N THR A 26 13.97 14.49 -10.11
CA THR A 26 13.07 15.63 -10.36
C THR A 26 13.64 16.92 -9.80
N GLY A 27 13.24 18.06 -10.38
CA GLY A 27 13.54 19.39 -9.87
C GLY A 27 15.05 19.67 -9.73
N ASN A 28 15.83 19.58 -10.80
CA ASN A 28 17.29 19.76 -10.76
C ASN A 28 18.01 18.85 -9.75
N ASN A 29 17.59 17.58 -9.66
CA ASN A 29 18.07 16.58 -8.71
C ASN A 29 17.68 16.85 -7.25
N LEU A 30 16.66 17.67 -6.99
CA LEU A 30 16.14 17.91 -5.64
C LEU A 30 15.65 16.61 -4.99
N GLN A 31 15.02 15.73 -5.79
CA GLN A 31 14.64 14.39 -5.36
C GLN A 31 15.13 13.34 -6.35
N SER A 32 15.63 12.24 -5.83
CA SER A 32 15.92 11.01 -6.58
C SER A 32 15.10 9.88 -5.99
N ILE A 33 14.31 9.22 -6.83
CA ILE A 33 13.37 8.16 -6.45
C ILE A 33 13.84 6.86 -7.08
N ASP A 34 14.08 5.84 -6.27
CA ASP A 34 14.58 4.53 -6.71
C ASP A 34 13.43 3.52 -6.75
N TYR A 35 13.42 2.66 -7.77
CA TYR A 35 12.40 1.63 -7.98
C TYR A 35 13.05 0.27 -8.09
N THR A 36 12.49 -0.74 -7.44
CA THR A 36 12.93 -2.13 -7.57
C THR A 36 11.79 -3.06 -7.95
N TYR A 37 12.15 -4.13 -8.64
CA TYR A 37 11.20 -5.10 -9.18
C TYR A 37 11.69 -6.53 -8.87
N ASN A 38 10.77 -7.46 -8.80
CA ASN A 38 11.11 -8.88 -8.74
C ASN A 38 11.28 -9.46 -10.16
N ILE A 39 11.65 -10.73 -10.24
CA ILE A 39 11.87 -11.45 -11.50
C ILE A 39 10.63 -11.55 -12.39
N ARG A 40 9.42 -11.29 -11.85
CA ARG A 40 8.15 -11.26 -12.59
C ARG A 40 7.80 -9.86 -13.11
N GLY A 41 8.67 -8.87 -12.87
CA GLY A 41 8.41 -7.48 -13.22
C GLY A 41 7.48 -6.74 -12.27
N TRP A 42 7.09 -7.34 -11.15
CA TRP A 42 6.27 -6.66 -10.15
C TRP A 42 7.13 -5.72 -9.31
N MET A 43 6.68 -4.51 -9.14
CA MET A 43 7.35 -3.53 -8.26
C MET A 43 7.39 -4.06 -6.83
N THR A 44 8.57 -3.98 -6.20
CA THR A 44 8.76 -4.40 -4.81
C THR A 44 9.09 -3.24 -3.89
N LYS A 45 9.76 -2.18 -4.38
CA LYS A 45 10.07 -1.00 -3.57
C LYS A 45 10.02 0.29 -4.39
N VAL A 46 9.63 1.35 -3.70
CA VAL A 46 9.98 2.74 -4.05
C VAL A 46 10.80 3.29 -2.91
N ASN A 47 12.07 3.62 -3.18
CA ASN A 47 13.10 3.89 -2.18
C ASN A 47 13.26 2.70 -1.20
N ASP A 48 13.92 2.88 -0.07
CA ASP A 48 14.08 1.81 0.91
C ASP A 48 13.52 2.22 2.27
N PRO A 49 12.41 1.59 2.74
CA PRO A 49 11.84 1.88 4.06
C PRO A 49 12.79 1.62 5.22
N ALA A 50 13.79 0.74 5.05
CA ALA A 50 14.79 0.47 6.07
C ALA A 50 15.87 1.55 6.13
N ASN A 51 16.01 2.36 5.08
CA ASN A 51 17.05 3.39 4.98
C ASN A 51 16.53 4.58 4.16
N LEU A 52 15.67 5.39 4.76
CA LEU A 52 15.01 6.52 4.09
C LEU A 52 15.99 7.60 3.63
N GLN A 53 17.09 7.84 4.38
CA GLN A 53 18.08 8.89 4.11
C GLN A 53 17.40 10.27 3.88
N ASN A 54 17.68 10.89 2.72
CA ASN A 54 17.11 12.17 2.30
C ASN A 54 15.84 12.03 1.43
N LYS A 55 15.24 10.83 1.42
CA LYS A 55 14.00 10.59 0.67
C LYS A 55 12.79 11.02 1.51
N LEU A 56 11.79 11.61 0.86
CA LEU A 56 10.57 12.06 1.55
C LEU A 56 9.65 10.91 1.93
N PHE A 57 9.69 9.83 1.14
CA PHE A 57 8.80 8.69 1.26
C PHE A 57 9.47 7.42 0.72
N ALA A 58 9.17 6.30 1.36
CA ALA A 58 9.55 4.98 0.86
C ALA A 58 8.45 3.97 1.16
N TYR A 59 8.31 2.96 0.28
CA TYR A 59 7.47 1.80 0.55
C TYR A 59 8.05 0.51 -0.02
N GLU A 60 7.62 -0.60 0.56
CA GLU A 60 7.90 -1.96 0.11
C GLU A 60 6.60 -2.73 -0.06
N LEU A 61 6.47 -3.43 -1.19
CA LEU A 61 5.38 -4.37 -1.48
C LEU A 61 5.93 -5.80 -1.40
N ARG A 62 5.28 -6.64 -0.64
CA ARG A 62 5.59 -8.06 -0.50
C ARG A 62 4.46 -8.90 -1.08
N TYR A 63 4.85 -9.95 -1.78
CA TYR A 63 3.94 -10.89 -2.44
C TYR A 63 4.07 -12.30 -1.83
N SER A 64 5.07 -13.05 -2.24
CA SER A 64 5.30 -14.43 -1.81
C SER A 64 6.21 -14.58 -0.58
N ASN A 65 6.72 -13.47 -0.05
CA ASN A 65 7.68 -13.42 1.06
C ASN A 65 7.22 -12.42 2.14
N PRO A 66 6.06 -12.64 2.77
CA PRO A 66 5.59 -11.76 3.84
C PRO A 66 6.62 -11.69 4.98
N ASN A 67 6.69 -10.53 5.64
CA ASN A 67 7.46 -10.39 6.87
C ASN A 67 6.70 -11.04 8.02
N ASN A 68 7.34 -11.98 8.72
CA ASN A 68 6.72 -12.74 9.81
C ASN A 68 6.38 -11.90 11.05
N GLN A 69 6.89 -10.67 11.13
CA GLN A 69 6.53 -9.73 12.20
C GLN A 69 5.06 -9.28 12.10
N PHE A 70 4.50 -9.30 10.90
CA PHE A 70 3.13 -8.92 10.62
C PHE A 70 2.34 -10.15 10.15
N SER A 71 1.03 -10.18 10.38
CA SER A 71 0.19 -11.20 9.79
C SER A 71 0.17 -11.06 8.25
N GLY A 72 -0.13 -12.14 7.56
CA GLY A 72 -0.24 -12.14 6.10
C GLY A 72 0.23 -13.44 5.49
N SER A 73 -0.46 -13.89 4.44
CA SER A 73 -0.17 -15.13 3.72
C SER A 73 0.57 -14.84 2.41
N ALA A 74 1.54 -15.68 2.06
CA ALA A 74 2.25 -15.58 0.77
C ALA A 74 1.28 -15.65 -0.41
N ARG A 75 1.47 -14.77 -1.40
CA ARG A 75 0.67 -14.69 -2.63
C ARG A 75 1.57 -14.85 -3.85
N TYR A 76 1.17 -15.72 -4.77
CA TYR A 76 1.96 -16.08 -5.95
C TYR A 76 1.29 -15.65 -7.26
N ASN A 77 0.09 -15.08 -7.18
CA ASN A 77 -0.75 -14.66 -8.29
C ASN A 77 -0.67 -13.17 -8.62
N GLY A 78 0.18 -12.40 -7.93
CA GLY A 78 0.31 -10.95 -8.08
C GLY A 78 -0.44 -10.14 -7.04
N ASN A 79 -1.25 -10.76 -6.20
CA ASN A 79 -1.85 -10.08 -5.05
C ASN A 79 -0.77 -9.69 -4.05
N ILE A 80 -0.88 -8.49 -3.52
CA ILE A 80 0.03 -7.98 -2.49
C ILE A 80 -0.33 -8.63 -1.15
N SER A 81 0.63 -9.29 -0.50
CA SER A 81 0.44 -9.86 0.84
C SER A 81 0.63 -8.79 1.93
N GLN A 82 1.58 -7.89 1.74
CA GLN A 82 1.89 -6.82 2.69
C GLN A 82 2.41 -5.59 1.96
N MET A 83 2.14 -4.43 2.56
CA MET A 83 2.73 -3.15 2.18
C MET A 83 3.30 -2.48 3.43
N SER A 84 4.59 -2.13 3.41
CA SER A 84 5.22 -1.31 4.46
C SER A 84 5.59 0.05 3.88
N TRP A 85 5.44 1.11 4.66
CA TRP A 85 5.84 2.44 4.23
C TRP A 85 6.31 3.31 5.39
N ILE A 86 7.07 4.33 5.05
CA ILE A 86 7.61 5.33 5.97
C ILE A 86 7.65 6.70 5.27
N THR A 87 7.40 7.76 6.03
CA THR A 87 7.53 9.14 5.57
C THR A 87 8.61 9.85 6.36
N GLN A 88 9.24 10.86 5.78
CA GLN A 88 10.25 11.66 6.47
C GLN A 88 9.67 12.47 7.64
N ASN A 89 8.38 12.80 7.61
CA ASN A 89 7.74 13.67 8.60
C ASN A 89 7.81 13.13 10.03
N ASP A 90 7.62 11.85 10.20
CA ASP A 90 7.55 11.19 11.51
C ASP A 90 8.48 9.98 11.64
N ALA A 91 9.03 9.51 10.52
CA ALA A 91 9.88 8.33 10.44
C ALA A 91 9.28 7.08 11.11
N VAL A 92 7.94 6.97 11.14
CA VAL A 92 7.24 5.82 11.69
C VAL A 92 6.99 4.82 10.57
N LEU A 93 7.52 3.61 10.74
CA LEU A 93 7.24 2.49 9.83
C LEU A 93 5.81 1.99 10.08
N ARG A 94 5.02 1.96 9.03
CA ARG A 94 3.65 1.45 9.00
C ARG A 94 3.56 0.25 8.08
N ASN A 95 2.60 -0.62 8.34
CA ASN A 95 2.35 -1.79 7.52
C ASN A 95 0.85 -2.01 7.35
N TYR A 96 0.47 -2.49 6.17
CA TYR A 96 -0.78 -3.20 5.91
C TYR A 96 -0.48 -4.64 5.53
N SER A 97 -1.22 -5.56 6.13
CA SER A 97 -1.27 -6.97 5.73
C SER A 97 -2.63 -7.26 5.12
N TYR A 98 -2.64 -7.98 3.99
CA TYR A 98 -3.86 -8.23 3.23
C TYR A 98 -4.20 -9.72 3.21
N GLU A 99 -5.48 -10.01 3.49
CA GLU A 99 -6.04 -11.34 3.33
C GLU A 99 -7.09 -11.37 2.21
N TYR A 100 -7.11 -12.47 1.50
CA TYR A 100 -7.98 -12.68 0.35
C TYR A 100 -8.82 -13.94 0.54
N ASP A 101 -9.99 -13.95 -0.06
CA ASP A 101 -10.81 -15.16 -0.13
C ASP A 101 -10.31 -16.16 -1.20
N ALA A 102 -10.99 -17.29 -1.33
CA ALA A 102 -10.64 -18.34 -2.29
C ALA A 102 -10.73 -17.88 -3.77
N LEU A 103 -11.47 -16.81 -4.05
CA LEU A 103 -11.58 -16.20 -5.37
C LEU A 103 -10.59 -15.03 -5.56
N ASN A 104 -9.61 -14.87 -4.66
CA ASN A 104 -8.61 -13.79 -4.67
C ASN A 104 -9.18 -12.38 -4.53
N ARG A 105 -10.37 -12.22 -3.92
CA ARG A 105 -10.93 -10.92 -3.60
C ARG A 105 -10.44 -10.48 -2.22
N LEU A 106 -10.17 -9.19 -2.04
CA LEU A 106 -9.71 -8.64 -0.75
C LEU A 106 -10.77 -8.84 0.32
N LYS A 107 -10.45 -9.58 1.36
CA LYS A 107 -11.32 -9.87 2.50
C LYS A 107 -11.01 -8.99 3.70
N GLU A 108 -9.73 -8.72 3.91
CA GLU A 108 -9.27 -7.99 5.10
C GLU A 108 -7.99 -7.22 4.81
N GLY A 109 -7.92 -5.98 5.30
CA GLY A 109 -6.72 -5.18 5.42
C GLY A 109 -6.45 -4.86 6.88
N ARG A 110 -5.31 -5.29 7.43
CA ARG A 110 -4.89 -5.06 8.82
C ARG A 110 -3.77 -4.06 8.87
N PHE A 111 -3.98 -2.99 9.61
CA PHE A 111 -2.99 -1.95 9.83
C PHE A 111 -2.11 -2.23 11.05
N TRP A 112 -0.83 -1.85 10.92
CA TRP A 112 0.18 -1.90 11.96
C TRP A 112 1.05 -0.65 11.90
N ASP A 113 1.53 -0.18 13.04
CA ASP A 113 2.63 0.77 13.07
C ASP A 113 3.68 0.36 14.12
N ALA A 114 4.89 0.93 14.02
CA ALA A 114 6.00 0.60 14.90
C ALA A 114 5.78 1.00 16.36
N MET A 115 4.87 1.94 16.60
CA MET A 115 4.52 2.47 17.93
C MET A 115 3.33 1.74 18.54
N ASN A 116 2.47 1.20 17.70
CA ASN A 116 1.17 0.64 18.04
C ASN A 116 1.03 -0.72 17.38
N LEU A 117 1.40 -1.75 18.11
CA LEU A 117 1.06 -3.11 17.76
C LEU A 117 -0.44 -3.21 17.42
N GLU A 118 -0.85 -4.22 16.70
CA GLU A 118 -2.23 -4.41 16.21
C GLU A 118 -3.30 -3.98 17.23
N ARG A 119 -3.86 -2.79 17.05
CA ARG A 119 -4.96 -2.26 17.87
C ARG A 119 -6.30 -2.33 17.17
N GLY A 120 -6.32 -2.86 15.95
CA GLY A 120 -7.50 -2.85 15.08
C GLY A 120 -7.80 -1.48 14.46
N GLU A 121 -6.89 -0.49 14.62
CA GLU A 121 -7.00 0.81 13.94
C GLU A 121 -6.87 0.64 12.44
N TYR A 122 -7.65 1.42 11.68
CA TYR A 122 -7.64 1.45 10.22
C TYR A 122 -7.83 0.08 9.55
N HIS A 123 -8.40 -0.89 10.28
CA HIS A 123 -8.78 -2.19 9.70
C HIS A 123 -9.93 -2.02 8.71
N GLU A 124 -9.86 -2.78 7.63
CA GLU A 124 -10.90 -2.90 6.63
C GLU A 124 -11.32 -4.37 6.49
N LEU A 125 -12.62 -4.60 6.51
CA LEU A 125 -13.23 -5.93 6.35
C LEU A 125 -14.29 -5.87 5.27
N LEU A 126 -14.20 -6.79 4.31
CA LEU A 126 -15.12 -6.86 3.18
C LEU A 126 -15.75 -8.26 3.09
N THR A 127 -17.03 -8.30 2.73
CA THR A 127 -17.70 -9.53 2.31
C THR A 127 -18.32 -9.35 0.93
N TYR A 128 -18.55 -10.46 0.26
CA TYR A 128 -19.02 -10.48 -1.13
C TYR A 128 -20.19 -11.43 -1.30
N ASP A 129 -21.03 -11.15 -2.28
CA ASP A 129 -22.03 -12.08 -2.77
C ASP A 129 -21.40 -13.12 -3.74
N LEU A 130 -22.22 -14.03 -4.26
CA LEU A 130 -21.78 -15.07 -5.21
C LEU A 130 -21.31 -14.50 -6.56
N ASN A 131 -21.81 -13.31 -6.95
CA ASN A 131 -21.45 -12.65 -8.19
C ASN A 131 -20.16 -11.80 -8.05
N GLY A 132 -19.68 -11.60 -6.83
CA GLY A 132 -18.50 -10.80 -6.54
C GLY A 132 -18.78 -9.34 -6.17
N ASN A 133 -20.04 -8.95 -6.03
CA ASN A 133 -20.42 -7.64 -5.53
C ASN A 133 -20.08 -7.53 -4.03
N ILE A 134 -19.64 -6.37 -3.57
CA ILE A 134 -19.40 -6.12 -2.15
C ILE A 134 -20.73 -6.13 -1.39
N LYS A 135 -20.89 -7.00 -0.41
CA LYS A 135 -22.08 -7.04 0.47
C LYS A 135 -21.93 -6.12 1.68
N THR A 136 -20.77 -6.19 2.33
CA THR A 136 -20.52 -5.36 3.51
C THR A 136 -19.12 -4.78 3.44
N LEU A 137 -18.97 -3.58 3.98
CA LEU A 137 -17.69 -2.92 4.20
C LEU A 137 -17.69 -2.34 5.62
N LEU A 138 -16.78 -2.85 6.46
CA LEU A 138 -16.49 -2.27 7.77
C LEU A 138 -15.11 -1.61 7.72
N ARG A 139 -15.03 -0.33 8.06
CA ARG A 139 -13.76 0.39 8.26
C ARG A 139 -13.68 0.97 9.65
N ARG A 140 -12.51 0.80 10.26
CA ARG A 140 -12.22 1.36 11.58
C ARG A 140 -11.31 2.57 11.44
N GLY A 141 -11.49 3.54 12.31
CA GLY A 141 -10.64 4.72 12.43
C GLY A 141 -9.54 4.55 13.46
N ARG A 142 -9.04 5.68 13.94
CA ARG A 142 -8.07 5.74 15.03
C ARG A 142 -8.72 5.37 16.35
N GLN A 143 -7.97 4.69 17.22
CA GLN A 143 -8.39 4.49 18.61
C GLN A 143 -8.27 5.82 19.36
N LEU A 144 -9.40 6.29 19.88
CA LEU A 144 -9.43 7.46 20.77
C LEU A 144 -9.15 7.05 22.22
N PRO A 145 -8.52 7.92 23.04
CA PRO A 145 -8.32 7.63 24.46
C PRO A 145 -9.63 7.29 25.17
N GLY A 146 -9.67 6.16 25.87
CA GLY A 146 -10.85 5.69 26.59
C GLY A 146 -11.85 4.88 25.74
N TYR A 147 -11.62 4.72 24.44
CA TYR A 147 -12.46 3.91 23.55
C TYR A 147 -11.73 2.64 23.11
N THR A 148 -12.33 1.50 23.36
CA THR A 148 -11.84 0.19 22.88
C THR A 148 -13.06 -0.64 22.50
N PRO A 149 -13.21 -1.13 21.28
CA PRO A 149 -12.31 -1.08 20.12
C PRO A 149 -12.21 0.31 19.44
N PRO A 150 -11.30 0.48 18.43
CA PRO A 150 -11.22 1.69 17.64
C PRO A 150 -12.57 2.08 17.02
N GLU A 151 -12.77 3.37 16.83
CA GLU A 151 -14.01 3.92 16.27
C GLU A 151 -14.36 3.28 14.91
N VAL A 152 -15.63 2.98 14.71
CA VAL A 152 -16.15 2.55 13.42
C VAL A 152 -16.39 3.79 12.57
N MET A 153 -15.65 3.93 11.46
CA MET A 153 -15.84 5.00 10.48
C MET A 153 -16.99 4.69 9.53
N ASP A 154 -16.98 3.47 9.00
CA ASP A 154 -18.00 2.98 8.09
C ASP A 154 -18.43 1.57 8.48
N ASN A 155 -19.73 1.35 8.44
CA ASN A 155 -20.35 0.04 8.56
C ASN A 155 -21.47 -0.02 7.52
N LEU A 156 -21.09 -0.36 6.29
CA LEU A 156 -21.97 -0.28 5.12
C LEU A 156 -22.46 -1.68 4.78
N GLU A 157 -23.74 -1.76 4.42
CA GLU A 157 -24.36 -2.89 3.78
C GLU A 157 -24.90 -2.47 2.42
N TYR A 158 -24.49 -3.16 1.36
CA TYR A 158 -24.87 -2.85 -0.01
C TYR A 158 -26.05 -3.71 -0.44
N HIS A 159 -27.09 -3.09 -0.95
CA HIS A 159 -28.26 -3.73 -1.51
C HIS A 159 -28.32 -3.45 -3.01
N TYR A 160 -28.39 -4.52 -3.80
CA TYR A 160 -28.43 -4.44 -5.26
C TYR A 160 -29.87 -4.64 -5.73
N GLU A 161 -30.32 -3.88 -6.74
CA GLU A 161 -31.58 -4.12 -7.44
C GLU A 161 -31.58 -5.54 -7.99
N ASN A 162 -32.65 -6.28 -7.81
CA ASN A 162 -32.78 -7.70 -8.14
C ASN A 162 -31.94 -8.66 -7.27
N GLY A 163 -31.47 -8.24 -6.11
CA GLY A 163 -30.68 -9.05 -5.19
C GLY A 163 -29.32 -9.45 -5.77
N GLU A 164 -28.87 -10.67 -5.46
CA GLU A 164 -27.58 -11.19 -5.92
C GLU A 164 -27.53 -11.52 -7.43
N GLN A 165 -28.61 -11.24 -8.15
CA GLN A 165 -28.70 -11.51 -9.61
C GLN A 165 -28.40 -10.28 -10.46
N SER A 166 -28.22 -9.09 -9.87
CA SER A 166 -27.89 -7.90 -10.64
C SER A 166 -26.38 -7.73 -10.78
N ASN A 167 -25.89 -7.83 -11.98
CA ASN A 167 -24.61 -7.32 -12.42
C ASN A 167 -24.84 -6.21 -13.43
#